data_a5867fefdec8f6fec9e1325a21a7f1f9
#
_entry.id   a5867fefdec8f6fec9e1325a21a7f1f9
#
_cell.length_a   1.000
_cell.length_b   1.000
_cell.length_c   1.000
_cell.angle_alpha   90.00
_cell.angle_beta   90.00
_cell.angle_gamma   90.00
#
_symmetry.space_group_name_H-M   'P 1'
#
loop_
_entity.id
_entity.type
_entity.pdbx_description
1 polymer ?
#
loop_
_entity_poly.entity_id
_entity_poly.type
_entity_poly.pdbx_seq_one_letter_code
_entity_poly.pdbx_strand_id
1 'polypeptide(L)'
;MFSEYYFYLMGVITDHSTREAFHKKNDPYPTIYRLDRIHSIKETGEKFSVPYKDRFKEGEYKNRTQFMFGGEPQKISFNYYGPSVEAVLDKFPMAKVVDEKEGVCSIEAEVFGTGVKMWLLSQGSKVKVTAPETLEQEIKQEIGRMDAQYEQMGGKTNG
;
A
#
# COMPACT_ATOMS: atom_id res chain seq x y z
N MET A 1 2.40 -13.09 -10.21
CA MET A 1 3.19 -12.44 -9.14
C MET A 1 2.99 -13.21 -7.85
N PHE A 2 4.05 -13.41 -7.07
CA PHE A 2 3.99 -14.07 -5.75
C PHE A 2 4.36 -13.05 -4.67
N SER A 3 3.56 -12.94 -3.62
CA SER A 3 3.81 -12.08 -2.47
C SER A 3 3.07 -12.61 -1.24
N GLU A 4 3.69 -12.56 -0.08
CA GLU A 4 3.08 -12.92 1.20
C GLU A 4 2.33 -14.26 1.20
N TYR A 5 2.95 -15.31 0.63
CA TYR A 5 2.40 -16.68 0.53
C TYR A 5 1.29 -16.89 -0.51
N TYR A 6 0.95 -15.89 -1.33
CA TYR A 6 -0.10 -16.02 -2.33
C TYR A 6 0.38 -15.72 -3.74
N PHE A 7 -0.28 -16.36 -4.70
CA PHE A 7 -0.14 -16.03 -6.11
C PHE A 7 -1.23 -15.07 -6.55
N TYR A 8 -0.86 -14.14 -7.41
CA TYR A 8 -1.74 -13.09 -7.89
C TYR A 8 -1.72 -13.02 -9.42
N LEU A 9 -2.92 -12.85 -9.97
CA LEU A 9 -3.14 -12.53 -11.38
C LEU A 9 -3.36 -11.03 -11.52
N MET A 10 -2.70 -10.42 -12.49
CA MET A 10 -2.95 -9.04 -12.87
C MET A 10 -3.78 -9.02 -14.15
N GLY A 11 -4.86 -8.28 -14.15
CA GLY A 11 -5.76 -8.17 -15.28
C GLY A 11 -6.33 -6.77 -15.42
N VAL A 12 -6.67 -6.41 -16.63
CA VAL A 12 -7.38 -5.16 -16.93
C VAL A 12 -8.86 -5.50 -17.10
N ILE A 13 -9.72 -4.83 -16.33
CA ILE A 13 -11.16 -4.94 -16.46
C ILE A 13 -11.56 -4.17 -17.74
N THR A 14 -12.09 -4.87 -18.73
CA THR A 14 -12.52 -4.28 -20.01
C THR A 14 -13.95 -3.77 -19.98
N ASP A 15 -14.80 -4.33 -19.11
CA ASP A 15 -16.16 -3.84 -18.91
C ASP A 15 -16.17 -2.55 -18.11
N HIS A 16 -16.68 -1.46 -18.70
CA HIS A 16 -16.66 -0.13 -18.10
C HIS A 16 -17.45 -0.06 -16.78
N SER A 17 -18.61 -0.68 -16.71
CA SER A 17 -19.46 -0.63 -15.51
C SER A 17 -18.80 -1.34 -14.33
N THR A 18 -18.20 -2.49 -14.57
CA THR A 18 -17.44 -3.24 -13.57
C THR A 18 -16.17 -2.46 -13.17
N ARG A 19 -15.49 -1.85 -14.13
CA ARG A 19 -14.29 -1.08 -13.85
C ARG A 19 -14.57 0.11 -12.95
N GLU A 20 -15.63 0.88 -13.19
CA GLU A 20 -16.02 2.03 -12.37
C GLU A 20 -16.42 1.62 -10.93
N ALA A 21 -16.88 0.41 -10.72
CA ALA A 21 -17.18 -0.10 -9.39
C ALA A 21 -15.93 -0.42 -8.56
N PHE A 22 -14.83 -0.79 -9.21
CA PHE A 22 -13.59 -1.22 -8.53
C PHE A 22 -12.46 -0.19 -8.57
N HIS A 23 -12.49 0.74 -9.51
CA HIS A 23 -11.44 1.74 -9.72
C HIS A 23 -12.01 3.15 -9.74
N LYS A 24 -11.20 4.11 -9.34
CA LYS A 24 -11.50 5.52 -9.58
C LYS A 24 -11.60 5.76 -11.08
N LYS A 25 -12.44 6.72 -11.48
CA LYS A 25 -12.58 7.12 -12.87
C LYS A 25 -11.19 7.43 -13.47
N ASN A 26 -10.88 6.79 -14.61
CA ASN A 26 -9.59 6.90 -15.32
C ASN A 26 -8.36 6.29 -14.61
N ASP A 27 -8.53 5.37 -13.69
CA ASP A 27 -7.40 4.62 -13.13
C ASP A 27 -6.76 3.73 -14.23
N PRO A 28 -5.50 3.96 -14.64
CA PRO A 28 -4.84 3.19 -15.69
C PRO A 28 -4.32 1.84 -15.22
N TYR A 29 -4.38 1.56 -13.92
CA TYR A 29 -3.71 0.41 -13.34
C TYR A 29 -4.51 -0.88 -13.48
N PRO A 30 -3.83 -2.04 -13.63
CA PRO A 30 -4.49 -3.33 -13.63
C PRO A 30 -5.03 -3.69 -12.25
N THR A 31 -6.09 -4.46 -12.24
CA THR A 31 -6.65 -5.05 -11.01
C THR A 31 -5.82 -6.28 -10.62
N ILE A 32 -5.64 -6.47 -9.33
CA ILE A 32 -4.90 -7.58 -8.75
C ILE A 32 -5.90 -8.58 -8.16
N TYR A 33 -5.86 -9.81 -8.65
CA TYR A 33 -6.72 -10.90 -8.19
C TYR A 33 -5.89 -11.96 -7.48
N ARG A 34 -6.29 -12.38 -6.29
CA ARG A 34 -5.72 -13.56 -5.64
C ARG A 34 -6.19 -14.81 -6.37
N LEU A 35 -5.23 -15.66 -6.82
CA LEU A 35 -5.56 -16.86 -7.60
C LEU A 35 -6.44 -17.85 -6.81
N ASP A 36 -6.21 -18.01 -5.53
CA ASP A 36 -6.98 -18.90 -4.65
C ASP A 36 -8.45 -18.46 -4.44
N ARG A 37 -8.80 -17.22 -4.83
CA ARG A 37 -10.16 -16.68 -4.76
C ARG A 37 -10.89 -16.67 -6.10
N ILE A 38 -10.25 -17.12 -7.17
CA ILE A 38 -10.83 -17.19 -8.49
C ILE A 38 -11.64 -18.48 -8.61
N HIS A 39 -12.95 -18.36 -8.75
CA HIS A 39 -13.86 -19.51 -8.87
C HIS A 39 -13.79 -20.19 -10.24
N SER A 40 -13.59 -19.42 -11.30
CA SER A 40 -13.47 -19.96 -12.66
C SER A 40 -12.68 -19.05 -13.58
N ILE A 41 -11.96 -19.65 -14.50
CA ILE A 41 -11.26 -18.96 -15.60
C ILE A 41 -11.70 -19.64 -16.90
N LYS A 42 -12.03 -18.84 -17.90
CA LYS A 42 -12.37 -19.32 -19.24
C LYS A 42 -11.51 -18.58 -20.26
N GLU A 43 -10.85 -19.35 -21.12
CA GLU A 43 -10.18 -18.80 -22.28
C GLU A 43 -11.23 -18.49 -23.37
N THR A 44 -11.23 -17.25 -23.86
CA THR A 44 -12.20 -16.80 -24.89
C THR A 44 -11.71 -17.02 -26.31
N GLY A 45 -10.39 -17.24 -26.50
CA GLY A 45 -9.76 -17.28 -27.82
C GLY A 45 -9.59 -15.90 -28.47
N GLU A 46 -10.11 -14.86 -27.85
CA GLU A 46 -9.94 -13.49 -28.34
C GLU A 46 -8.49 -13.03 -28.12
N LYS A 47 -7.92 -12.39 -29.15
CA LYS A 47 -6.57 -11.82 -29.05
C LYS A 47 -6.69 -10.31 -28.84
N PHE A 48 -5.92 -9.81 -27.90
CA PHE A 48 -5.76 -8.37 -27.71
C PHE A 48 -4.33 -7.94 -28.02
N SER A 49 -4.18 -6.72 -28.49
CA SER A 49 -2.86 -6.12 -28.74
C SER A 49 -2.71 -4.90 -27.85
N VAL A 50 -1.63 -4.88 -27.08
CA VAL A 50 -1.26 -3.71 -26.28
C VAL A 50 -0.09 -3.02 -26.98
N PRO A 51 -0.21 -1.74 -27.39
CA PRO A 51 0.91 -0.97 -27.94
C PRO A 51 2.10 -1.01 -27.01
N TYR A 52 3.32 -1.03 -27.56
CA TYR A 52 4.54 -1.15 -26.75
C TYR A 52 4.67 -0.07 -25.66
N LYS A 53 4.23 1.16 -25.95
CA LYS A 53 4.21 2.28 -25.02
C LYS A 53 3.27 2.07 -23.82
N ASP A 54 2.23 1.26 -24.01
CA ASP A 54 1.20 0.97 -23.00
C ASP A 54 1.42 -0.40 -22.36
N ARG A 55 2.50 -1.09 -22.79
CA ARG A 55 2.85 -2.37 -22.20
C ARG A 55 3.29 -2.18 -20.76
N PHE A 56 2.72 -3.00 -19.97
CA PHE A 56 3.02 -3.11 -18.57
C PHE A 56 4.52 -3.42 -18.34
N LYS A 57 5.22 -2.53 -17.64
CA LYS A 57 6.60 -2.75 -17.22
C LYS A 57 6.60 -3.39 -15.84
N GLU A 58 6.83 -4.69 -15.80
CA GLU A 58 6.78 -5.48 -14.56
C GLU A 58 7.66 -4.89 -13.43
N GLY A 59 8.84 -4.36 -13.76
CA GLY A 59 9.73 -3.74 -12.79
C GLY A 59 9.18 -2.46 -12.17
N GLU A 60 8.55 -1.59 -12.98
CA GLU A 60 7.91 -0.38 -12.47
C GLU A 60 6.70 -0.72 -11.61
N TYR A 61 5.97 -1.76 -11.96
CA TYR A 61 4.77 -2.15 -11.23
C TYR A 61 5.08 -2.85 -9.91
N LYS A 62 6.12 -3.67 -9.84
CA LYS A 62 6.57 -4.26 -8.57
C LYS A 62 6.83 -3.18 -7.52
N ASN A 63 7.40 -2.06 -7.95
CA ASN A 63 7.62 -0.91 -7.08
C ASN A 63 6.31 -0.17 -6.75
N ARG A 64 5.33 -0.19 -7.65
CA ARG A 64 4.03 0.49 -7.50
C ARG A 64 3.00 -0.31 -6.71
N THR A 65 3.14 -1.63 -6.63
CA THR A 65 2.24 -2.51 -5.87
C THR A 65 2.82 -2.95 -4.52
N GLN A 66 3.67 -2.15 -3.94
CA GLN A 66 4.00 -2.30 -2.54
C GLN A 66 2.69 -2.42 -1.76
N PHE A 67 2.53 -3.35 -0.87
CA PHE A 67 1.31 -3.52 -0.07
C PHE A 67 0.06 -3.99 -0.84
N MET A 68 0.17 -4.50 -2.06
CA MET A 68 -0.96 -5.00 -2.87
C MET A 68 -2.05 -3.97 -3.21
N PHE A 69 -1.77 -2.69 -3.03
CA PHE A 69 -2.65 -1.59 -3.41
C PHE A 69 -1.99 -0.78 -4.52
N GLY A 70 -2.65 -0.68 -5.66
CA GLY A 70 -2.30 0.27 -6.70
C GLY A 70 -2.81 1.67 -6.35
N GLY A 71 -2.37 2.68 -7.09
CA GLY A 71 -2.86 4.05 -6.95
C GLY A 71 -1.85 5.09 -7.42
N GLU A 72 -2.20 6.35 -7.20
CA GLU A 72 -1.33 7.46 -7.55
C GLU A 72 -0.03 7.44 -6.74
N PRO A 73 1.09 7.85 -7.37
CA PRO A 73 2.35 8.02 -6.66
C PRO A 73 2.25 9.16 -5.65
N GLN A 74 2.78 8.95 -4.48
CA GLN A 74 2.91 9.99 -3.46
C GLN A 74 4.26 9.90 -2.76
N LYS A 75 4.83 11.06 -2.43
CA LYS A 75 6.01 11.13 -1.58
C LYS A 75 5.57 11.22 -0.14
N ILE A 76 6.17 10.41 0.69
CA ILE A 76 5.95 10.42 2.13
C ILE A 76 7.28 10.65 2.87
N SER A 77 7.20 11.26 4.03
CA SER A 77 8.32 11.37 4.95
C SER A 77 7.90 10.92 6.34
N PHE A 78 8.77 10.24 7.02
CA PHE A 78 8.52 9.76 8.37
C PHE A 78 9.83 9.57 9.14
N ASN A 79 9.74 9.70 10.45
CA ASN A 79 10.83 9.37 11.36
C ASN A 79 10.69 7.92 11.82
N TYR A 80 11.81 7.20 11.82
CA TYR A 80 11.88 5.82 12.27
C TYR A 80 12.74 5.74 13.55
N TYR A 81 12.16 5.14 14.57
CA TYR A 81 12.73 4.99 15.93
C TYR A 81 13.11 3.54 16.25
N GLY A 82 13.06 2.66 15.26
CA GLY A 82 13.35 1.24 15.45
C GLY A 82 14.85 0.94 15.46
N PRO A 83 15.23 -0.28 15.84
CA PRO A 83 16.63 -0.65 16.06
C PRO A 83 17.47 -0.79 14.78
N SER A 84 16.83 -0.99 13.63
CA SER A 84 17.51 -1.15 12.34
C SER A 84 16.66 -0.56 11.22
N VAL A 85 17.25 0.36 10.49
CA VAL A 85 16.63 0.97 9.30
C VAL A 85 16.54 0.01 8.12
N GLU A 86 17.34 -1.05 8.10
CA GLU A 86 17.35 -2.06 7.03
C GLU A 86 15.96 -2.66 6.77
N ALA A 87 15.20 -2.94 7.85
CA ALA A 87 13.83 -3.45 7.72
C ALA A 87 12.89 -2.48 6.97
N VAL A 88 13.16 -1.18 7.06
CA VAL A 88 12.43 -0.16 6.33
C VAL A 88 12.88 -0.12 4.87
N LEU A 89 14.19 -0.15 4.63
CA LEU A 89 14.76 -0.11 3.27
C LEU A 89 14.39 -1.36 2.48
N ASP A 90 14.34 -2.53 3.11
CA ASP A 90 13.85 -3.76 2.49
C ASP A 90 12.38 -3.64 2.05
N LYS A 91 11.58 -2.95 2.86
CA LYS A 91 10.16 -2.74 2.54
C LYS A 91 9.95 -1.65 1.50
N PHE A 92 10.79 -0.63 1.49
CA PHE A 92 10.76 0.51 0.56
C PHE A 92 12.07 0.61 -0.22
N PRO A 93 12.28 -0.17 -1.28
CA PRO A 93 13.54 -0.18 -2.02
C PRO A 93 13.97 1.17 -2.61
N MET A 94 13.02 2.11 -2.76
CA MET A 94 13.27 3.47 -3.25
C MET A 94 13.37 4.50 -2.12
N ALA A 95 13.30 4.07 -0.86
CA ALA A 95 13.44 4.99 0.27
C ALA A 95 14.88 5.50 0.42
N LYS A 96 14.97 6.69 0.99
CA LYS A 96 16.24 7.34 1.30
C LYS A 96 16.25 7.77 2.77
N VAL A 97 17.29 7.45 3.48
CA VAL A 97 17.58 8.07 4.76
C VAL A 97 18.14 9.46 4.47
N VAL A 98 17.43 10.50 4.86
CA VAL A 98 17.80 11.90 4.60
C VAL A 98 18.50 12.56 5.77
N ASP A 99 18.28 12.06 6.99
CA ASP A 99 18.94 12.51 8.20
C ASP A 99 18.96 11.38 9.24
N GLU A 100 19.97 11.39 10.10
CA GLU A 100 20.08 10.48 11.25
C GLU A 100 20.62 11.25 12.44
N LYS A 101 19.80 11.36 13.49
CA LYS A 101 20.16 12.05 14.74
C LYS A 101 19.66 11.29 15.94
N GLU A 102 20.53 11.11 16.92
CA GLU A 102 20.17 10.49 18.21
C GLU A 102 19.43 9.14 18.08
N GLY A 103 19.81 8.35 17.06
CA GLY A 103 19.19 7.05 16.78
C GLY A 103 17.82 7.13 16.09
N VAL A 104 17.43 8.31 15.60
CA VAL A 104 16.22 8.54 14.80
C VAL A 104 16.62 8.74 13.34
N CYS A 105 16.11 7.89 12.45
CA CYS A 105 16.30 8.01 11.02
C CYS A 105 15.12 8.75 10.39
N SER A 106 15.39 9.87 9.73
CA SER A 106 14.39 10.56 8.88
C SER A 106 14.43 9.96 7.48
N ILE A 107 13.28 9.47 7.01
CA ILE A 107 13.16 8.69 5.79
C ILE A 107 12.20 9.36 4.84
N GLU A 108 12.60 9.43 3.56
CA GLU A 108 11.74 9.78 2.45
C GLU A 108 11.51 8.57 1.54
N ALA A 109 10.28 8.34 1.15
CA ALA A 109 9.93 7.26 0.24
C ALA A 109 8.87 7.70 -0.78
N GLU A 110 8.96 7.16 -1.98
CA GLU A 110 7.89 7.22 -2.96
C GLU A 110 7.06 5.95 -2.84
N VAL A 111 5.76 6.12 -2.65
CA VAL A 111 4.80 5.04 -2.44
C VAL A 111 3.58 5.21 -3.34
N PHE A 112 2.80 4.15 -3.51
CA PHE A 112 1.64 4.16 -4.40
C PHE A 112 0.38 3.76 -3.63
N GLY A 113 -0.67 4.57 -3.83
CA GLY A 113 -1.97 4.31 -3.22
C GLY A 113 -1.98 4.42 -1.69
N THR A 114 -3.01 3.83 -1.09
CA THR A 114 -3.32 3.98 0.34
C THR A 114 -2.77 2.86 1.23
N GLY A 115 -2.17 1.80 0.62
CA GLY A 115 -1.70 0.63 1.36
C GLY A 115 -0.57 0.92 2.36
N VAL A 116 0.22 1.96 2.09
CA VAL A 116 1.29 2.39 3.00
C VAL A 116 0.77 2.76 4.40
N LYS A 117 -0.45 3.29 4.51
CA LYS A 117 -1.07 3.65 5.79
C LYS A 117 -1.16 2.46 6.74
N MET A 118 -1.55 1.29 6.22
CA MET A 118 -1.64 0.06 7.01
C MET A 118 -0.26 -0.37 7.53
N TRP A 119 0.76 -0.27 6.69
CA TRP A 119 2.12 -0.60 7.10
C TRP A 119 2.63 0.37 8.17
N LEU A 120 2.44 1.68 7.99
CA LEU A 120 2.85 2.70 8.96
C LEU A 120 2.20 2.46 10.32
N LEU A 121 0.90 2.17 10.35
CA LEU A 121 0.18 1.83 11.59
C LEU A 121 0.69 0.54 12.23
N SER A 122 1.07 -0.46 11.44
CA SER A 122 1.60 -1.72 11.95
C SER A 122 2.97 -1.58 12.65
N GLN A 123 3.69 -0.49 12.40
CA GLN A 123 4.97 -0.21 13.07
C GLN A 123 4.78 0.33 14.50
N GLY A 124 3.58 0.72 14.87
CA GLY A 124 3.27 1.25 16.20
C GLY A 124 4.08 2.51 16.51
N SER A 125 4.65 2.59 17.70
CA SER A 125 5.45 3.75 18.16
C SER A 125 6.81 3.92 17.44
N LYS A 126 7.20 2.98 16.59
CA LYS A 126 8.48 3.05 15.88
C LYS A 126 8.47 3.98 14.66
N VAL A 127 7.30 4.47 14.24
CA VAL A 127 7.16 5.35 13.09
C VAL A 127 6.31 6.55 13.45
N LYS A 128 6.79 7.74 13.02
CA LYS A 128 6.00 8.98 13.07
C LYS A 128 6.02 9.61 11.68
N VAL A 129 4.86 9.68 11.03
CA VAL A 129 4.70 10.37 9.74
C VAL A 129 4.92 11.86 9.95
N THR A 130 5.68 12.48 9.04
CA THR A 130 6.00 13.90 9.06
C THR A 130 5.52 14.63 7.81
N ALA A 131 5.30 13.91 6.71
CA ALA A 131 4.72 14.46 5.47
C ALA A 131 4.09 13.34 4.61
N PRO A 132 3.07 13.65 3.77
CA PRO A 132 2.34 14.90 3.74
C PRO A 132 1.40 15.05 4.95
N GLU A 133 0.98 16.28 5.24
CA GLU A 133 0.10 16.57 6.38
C GLU A 133 -1.22 15.79 6.32
N THR A 134 -1.75 15.56 5.12
CA THR A 134 -2.95 14.74 4.92
C THR A 134 -2.78 13.32 5.46
N LEU A 135 -1.66 12.67 5.16
CA LEU A 135 -1.36 11.32 5.66
C LEU A 135 -1.13 11.33 7.17
N GLU A 136 -0.44 12.35 7.69
CA GLU A 136 -0.25 12.52 9.14
C GLU A 136 -1.60 12.60 9.88
N GLN A 137 -2.53 13.42 9.37
CA GLN A 137 -3.86 13.56 9.95
C GLN A 137 -4.68 12.28 9.87
N GLU A 138 -4.61 11.55 8.76
CA GLU A 138 -5.28 10.26 8.61
C GLU A 138 -4.75 9.22 9.62
N ILE A 139 -3.43 9.18 9.85
CA ILE A 139 -2.81 8.30 10.85
C ILE A 139 -3.28 8.69 12.26
N LYS A 140 -3.28 9.99 12.59
CA LYS A 140 -3.76 10.48 13.90
C LYS A 140 -5.22 10.10 14.16
N GLN A 141 -6.09 10.26 13.16
CA GLN A 141 -7.50 9.89 13.28
C GLN A 141 -7.66 8.38 13.51
N GLU A 142 -6.88 7.55 12.82
CA GLU A 142 -6.94 6.11 12.99
C GLU A 142 -6.45 5.67 14.37
N ILE A 143 -5.34 6.25 14.85
CA ILE A 143 -4.86 6.01 16.21
C ILE A 143 -5.93 6.38 17.25
N GLY A 144 -6.61 7.52 17.08
CA GLY A 144 -7.70 7.91 17.97
C GLY A 144 -8.89 6.94 17.96
N ARG A 145 -9.21 6.36 16.79
CA ARG A 145 -10.25 5.31 16.70
C ARG A 145 -9.82 4.02 17.39
N MET A 146 -8.55 3.64 17.23
CA MET A 146 -7.99 2.47 17.90
C MET A 146 -8.02 2.66 19.43
N ASP A 147 -7.59 3.79 19.93
CA ASP A 147 -7.58 4.13 21.35
C ASP A 147 -9.00 4.07 21.96
N ALA A 148 -9.97 4.69 21.31
CA ALA A 148 -11.37 4.66 21.73
C ALA A 148 -11.96 3.23 21.81
N GLN A 149 -11.49 2.28 21.00
CA GLN A 149 -11.92 0.88 21.08
C GLN A 149 -11.42 0.20 22.38
N TYR A 150 -10.21 0.50 22.81
CA TYR A 150 -9.65 -0.05 24.05
C TYR A 150 -10.27 0.59 25.30
N GLU A 151 -10.57 1.89 25.28
CA GLU A 151 -11.24 2.57 26.38
C GLU A 151 -12.65 2.00 26.63
N GLN A 152 -13.42 1.72 25.55
CA GLN A 152 -14.76 1.12 25.67
C GLN A 152 -14.74 -0.30 26.26
N MET A 153 -13.66 -1.06 26.07
CA MET A 153 -13.52 -2.38 26.67
C MET A 153 -13.13 -2.32 28.17
N GLY A 154 -12.40 -1.29 28.60
CA GLY A 154 -11.97 -1.11 29.99
C GLY A 154 -13.13 -0.79 30.96
N GLY A 155 -14.25 -0.27 30.46
CA GLY A 155 -15.41 0.09 31.28
C GLY A 155 -16.36 -1.06 31.67
N LYS A 156 -16.11 -2.29 31.21
CA LYS A 156 -17.00 -3.45 31.46
C LYS A 156 -16.51 -4.47 32.51
N THR A 157 -15.44 -4.18 33.22
CA THR A 157 -14.88 -5.10 34.22
C THR A 157 -15.00 -4.55 35.63
N ASN A 158 -16.20 -4.11 36.06
CA ASN A 158 -16.56 -3.96 37.46
C ASN A 158 -18.09 -4.15 37.61
N GLY A 159 -18.49 -5.40 37.72
CA GLY A 159 -19.83 -5.81 38.05
C GLY A 159 -19.79 -7.23 38.59
#